data_0729fea3e230359362970cda2e52b988
#
_entry.id   0729fea3e230359362970cda2e52b988
#
_cell.length_a   1.000
_cell.length_b   1.000
_cell.length_c   1.000
_cell.angle_alpha   90.00
_cell.angle_beta   90.00
_cell.angle_gamma   90.00
#
_symmetry.space_group_name_H-M   'P 1'
#
loop_
_entity.id
_entity.type
_entity.pdbx_description
1 polymer ?
#
loop_
_entity_poly.entity_id
_entity_poly.type
_entity_poly.pdbx_seq_one_letter_code
_entity_poly.pdbx_strand_id
1 'polypeptide(L)'
;MYKWLHLERCWRTVCKPTVGPVSFHSADHLQGFVMNVFWFLPTHGDGHYLGTTKGARPVTLNYLKQVAQAADDLGYHGVLIPTGRSCEDSWVIASALVPLTERLKYLVAIRPGIISPTVSARMAATLDRLSGGRLLINVVTGGDPDENRGDGSFLDHSERYEVTDEFLQIWRRVLQGEAVDFEGKHLRVQNAKALYPPIQKPYPPLYFGGSSDAAHDLAADQVDVYLTWGEPPAAVAQKLADVRERAARKGRTVKFGIRLHVIVRETSEEAWKAASTLIEHISDETIAAAQKSFSRFDSEGQRRMAALHDGRRDNLEIATNLWAGVGLVRGGAGTALVGNPEEVAARIKEYADLGIESFIFSGYPHLEEAYRFAELVFPLLPEPYASLAGRGITNLTGPFGEMIANDLPPQAK
;
A
#
# COMPACT_ATOMS: atom_id res chain seq x y z
N MET A 1 73.76 -8.76 -23.00
CA MET A 1 74.04 -9.73 -24.05
C MET A 1 72.78 -10.22 -24.67
N TYR A 2 72.67 -9.97 -25.97
CA TYR A 2 71.72 -10.50 -26.99
C TYR A 2 70.20 -10.28 -26.74
N LYS A 3 69.50 -9.39 -27.46
CA LYS A 3 69.21 -9.20 -28.88
C LYS A 3 68.06 -10.10 -29.36
N TRP A 4 67.00 -9.39 -29.77
CA TRP A 4 66.39 -9.27 -31.14
C TRP A 4 65.21 -10.23 -31.32
N LEU A 5 64.15 -10.01 -32.10
CA LEU A 5 63.60 -8.98 -33.03
C LEU A 5 62.19 -9.40 -33.46
N HIS A 6 61.36 -8.41 -33.73
CA HIS A 6 60.26 -8.34 -34.71
C HIS A 6 59.62 -9.60 -35.30
N LEU A 7 58.27 -9.56 -35.26
CA LEU A 7 57.50 -9.79 -36.48
C LEU A 7 56.13 -9.04 -36.37
N GLU A 8 56.04 -7.92 -37.08
CA GLU A 8 54.81 -7.29 -37.50
C GLU A 8 54.20 -8.11 -38.68
N ARG A 9 52.90 -8.19 -38.72
CA ARG A 9 52.03 -7.82 -39.84
C ARG A 9 50.80 -8.70 -40.00
N CYS A 10 49.73 -7.97 -40.24
CA CYS A 10 48.53 -8.33 -41.00
C CYS A 10 47.50 -9.26 -40.38
N TRP A 11 46.38 -8.71 -39.97
CA TRP A 11 45.15 -8.80 -40.74
C TRP A 11 44.19 -7.67 -40.34
N ARG A 12 43.86 -6.84 -41.28
CA ARG A 12 42.83 -5.81 -41.22
C ARG A 12 41.45 -6.45 -41.48
N THR A 13 40.45 -5.83 -40.90
CA THR A 13 39.07 -5.75 -41.36
C THR A 13 38.12 -6.88 -40.96
N VAL A 14 37.41 -6.72 -39.85
CA VAL A 14 36.01 -7.10 -39.73
C VAL A 14 35.28 -6.03 -38.92
N CYS A 15 34.16 -5.59 -39.43
CA CYS A 15 33.26 -4.53 -39.05
C CYS A 15 33.03 -4.36 -37.54
N LYS A 16 33.20 -3.11 -37.04
CA LYS A 16 32.58 -2.64 -35.81
C LYS A 16 31.11 -2.33 -36.11
N PRO A 17 30.14 -2.86 -35.35
CA PRO A 17 28.84 -2.21 -35.28
C PRO A 17 28.99 -0.95 -34.45
N THR A 18 28.78 0.19 -35.04
CA THR A 18 28.58 1.49 -34.35
C THR A 18 27.26 1.41 -33.61
N VAL A 19 27.32 1.06 -32.34
CA VAL A 19 26.25 1.42 -31.38
C VAL A 19 26.54 2.85 -30.98
N GLY A 20 25.78 3.78 -31.52
CA GLY A 20 25.77 5.16 -31.08
C GLY A 20 25.42 5.24 -29.59
N PRO A 21 25.88 6.30 -28.89
CA PRO A 21 25.51 6.48 -27.48
C PRO A 21 23.99 6.62 -27.41
N VAL A 22 23.34 5.68 -26.76
CA VAL A 22 21.94 5.83 -26.35
C VAL A 22 21.95 6.97 -25.33
N SER A 23 21.51 8.15 -25.77
CA SER A 23 21.31 9.30 -24.91
C SER A 23 20.18 8.94 -23.93
N PHE A 24 20.52 8.73 -22.68
CA PHE A 24 19.56 8.73 -21.57
C PHE A 24 18.99 10.13 -21.41
N HIS A 25 17.95 10.45 -22.18
CA HIS A 25 17.09 11.58 -21.93
C HIS A 25 15.97 11.13 -21.01
N SER A 26 16.15 11.24 -19.69
CA SER A 26 15.03 11.24 -18.75
C SER A 26 15.41 11.59 -17.31
N ALA A 27 16.34 12.55 -17.09
CA ALA A 27 16.51 13.09 -15.74
C ALA A 27 15.54 14.23 -15.40
N ASP A 28 14.80 14.77 -16.38
CA ASP A 28 14.03 16.03 -16.22
C ASP A 28 12.55 15.84 -15.82
N HIS A 29 12.01 14.62 -15.74
CA HIS A 29 10.61 14.39 -15.38
C HIS A 29 10.35 14.03 -13.91
N LEU A 30 11.39 13.90 -13.07
CA LEU A 30 11.24 13.57 -11.65
C LEU A 30 11.35 14.75 -10.69
N GLN A 31 11.54 15.99 -11.19
CA GLN A 31 11.46 17.17 -10.34
C GLN A 31 10.01 17.42 -9.92
N GLY A 32 9.67 16.97 -8.70
CA GLY A 32 8.35 17.15 -8.09
C GLY A 32 7.55 15.88 -7.85
N PHE A 33 8.03 14.70 -8.26
CA PHE A 33 7.35 13.43 -7.96
C PHE A 33 7.54 13.07 -6.49
N VAL A 34 6.44 13.06 -5.73
CA VAL A 34 6.44 12.67 -4.30
C VAL A 34 5.92 11.24 -4.21
N MET A 35 6.79 10.30 -3.86
CA MET A 35 6.41 8.93 -3.55
C MET A 35 6.08 8.79 -2.06
N ASN A 36 4.96 8.15 -1.73
CA ASN A 36 4.57 7.83 -0.36
C ASN A 36 4.53 6.31 -0.20
N VAL A 37 5.41 5.74 0.61
CA VAL A 37 5.43 4.30 0.88
C VAL A 37 4.80 4.02 2.24
N PHE A 38 3.73 3.24 2.22
CA PHE A 38 3.01 2.81 3.41
C PHE A 38 3.30 1.34 3.68
N TRP A 39 3.24 0.96 4.94
CA TRP A 39 3.18 -0.43 5.35
C TRP A 39 1.77 -0.83 5.78
N PHE A 40 1.51 -2.11 5.91
CA PHE A 40 0.23 -2.63 6.36
C PHE A 40 0.32 -3.10 7.82
N LEU A 41 -0.65 -2.73 8.65
CA LEU A 41 -0.72 -3.19 10.03
C LEU A 41 -1.58 -4.45 10.13
N PRO A 42 -1.06 -5.60 10.59
CA PRO A 42 -1.75 -6.89 10.53
C PRO A 42 -2.73 -7.09 11.69
N THR A 43 -3.80 -6.31 11.74
CA THR A 43 -4.84 -6.39 12.80
C THR A 43 -5.74 -7.62 12.68
N HIS A 44 -5.52 -8.47 11.70
CA HIS A 44 -6.19 -9.76 11.51
C HIS A 44 -5.30 -10.97 11.83
N GLY A 45 -4.09 -10.73 12.32
CA GLY A 45 -3.09 -11.76 12.57
C GLY A 45 -1.95 -11.75 11.56
N ASP A 46 -0.90 -12.49 11.86
CA ASP A 46 0.29 -12.62 11.05
C ASP A 46 0.85 -14.05 11.11
N GLY A 47 1.77 -14.40 10.24
CA GLY A 47 2.40 -15.71 10.25
C GLY A 47 3.39 -15.92 9.10
N HIS A 48 4.10 -17.04 9.17
CA HIS A 48 5.10 -17.42 8.18
C HIS A 48 4.49 -18.16 6.96
N TYR A 49 3.29 -18.71 7.11
CA TYR A 49 2.63 -19.51 6.07
C TYR A 49 1.17 -19.10 5.93
N LEU A 50 0.78 -18.75 4.72
CA LEU A 50 -0.60 -18.37 4.42
C LEU A 50 -1.56 -19.56 4.55
N GLY A 51 -2.82 -19.27 4.90
CA GLY A 51 -3.91 -20.23 4.96
C GLY A 51 -3.76 -21.32 6.02
N THR A 52 -2.83 -21.16 6.97
CA THR A 52 -2.56 -22.12 8.04
C THR A 52 -2.35 -21.45 9.39
N THR A 53 -2.40 -22.23 10.47
CA THR A 53 -2.02 -21.77 11.81
C THR A 53 -0.54 -22.00 12.12
N LYS A 54 0.21 -22.63 11.20
CA LYS A 54 1.63 -22.92 11.39
C LYS A 54 2.44 -21.62 11.39
N GLY A 55 3.20 -21.39 12.46
CA GLY A 55 3.98 -20.15 12.62
C GLY A 55 3.13 -18.88 12.76
N ALA A 56 1.83 -19.03 13.08
CA ALA A 56 0.94 -17.89 13.29
C ALA A 56 1.36 -17.07 14.52
N ARG A 57 1.16 -15.76 14.41
CA ARG A 57 1.35 -14.78 15.48
C ARG A 57 0.01 -14.20 15.88
N PRO A 58 -0.33 -14.18 17.18
CA PRO A 58 -1.57 -13.57 17.65
C PRO A 58 -1.51 -12.05 17.49
N VAL A 59 -2.68 -11.45 17.30
CA VAL A 59 -2.84 -9.99 17.36
C VAL A 59 -2.72 -9.58 18.82
N THR A 60 -1.67 -8.84 19.14
CA THR A 60 -1.45 -8.24 20.46
C THR A 60 -1.01 -6.79 20.27
N LEU A 61 -1.33 -5.93 21.25
CA LEU A 61 -0.86 -4.55 21.24
C LEU A 61 0.68 -4.48 21.12
N ASN A 62 1.40 -5.37 21.80
CA ASN A 62 2.86 -5.40 21.72
C ASN A 62 3.36 -5.72 20.30
N TYR A 63 2.74 -6.65 19.59
CA TYR A 63 3.14 -6.97 18.24
C TYR A 63 2.81 -5.83 17.27
N LEU A 64 1.59 -5.29 17.33
CA LEU A 64 1.19 -4.15 16.50
C LEU A 64 2.06 -2.91 16.76
N LYS A 65 2.44 -2.67 18.02
CA LYS A 65 3.40 -1.62 18.41
C LYS A 65 4.76 -1.83 17.74
N GLN A 66 5.30 -3.05 17.75
CA GLN A 66 6.59 -3.35 17.11
C GLN A 66 6.54 -3.05 15.60
N VAL A 67 5.47 -3.46 14.90
CA VAL A 67 5.29 -3.16 13.47
C VAL A 67 5.17 -1.66 13.22
N ALA A 68 4.39 -0.95 14.03
CA ALA A 68 4.20 0.50 13.87
C ALA A 68 5.50 1.28 14.15
N GLN A 69 6.22 0.94 15.20
CA GLN A 69 7.49 1.57 15.53
C GLN A 69 8.58 1.26 14.49
N ALA A 70 8.67 0.01 14.02
CA ALA A 70 9.57 -0.33 12.92
C ALA A 70 9.27 0.50 11.67
N ALA A 71 7.99 0.63 11.29
CA ALA A 71 7.60 1.45 10.15
C ALA A 71 7.96 2.95 10.34
N ASP A 72 7.79 3.48 11.56
CA ASP A 72 8.16 4.87 11.89
C ASP A 72 9.69 5.07 11.81
N ASP A 73 10.46 4.19 12.45
CA ASP A 73 11.92 4.27 12.54
C ASP A 73 12.59 4.11 11.17
N LEU A 74 12.09 3.18 10.36
CA LEU A 74 12.56 2.93 9.00
C LEU A 74 12.16 4.03 8.00
N GLY A 75 11.24 4.94 8.35
CA GLY A 75 10.86 6.07 7.53
C GLY A 75 9.73 5.80 6.54
N TYR A 76 8.91 4.80 6.76
CA TYR A 76 7.66 4.67 6.03
C TYR A 76 6.78 5.92 6.21
N HIS A 77 6.06 6.30 5.16
CA HIS A 77 5.16 7.45 5.22
C HIS A 77 4.00 7.25 6.20
N GLY A 78 3.52 6.02 6.31
CA GLY A 78 2.42 5.65 7.19
C GLY A 78 2.10 4.17 7.20
N VAL A 79 1.06 3.80 7.93
CA VAL A 79 0.49 2.45 7.94
C VAL A 79 -0.98 2.47 7.56
N LEU A 80 -1.41 1.47 6.75
CA LEU A 80 -2.82 1.18 6.55
C LEU A 80 -3.31 0.30 7.68
N ILE A 81 -4.40 0.71 8.35
CA ILE A 81 -5.12 -0.11 9.31
C ILE A 81 -6.43 -0.58 8.67
N PRO A 82 -6.57 -1.88 8.41
CA PRO A 82 -7.77 -2.42 7.76
C PRO A 82 -8.97 -2.40 8.70
N THR A 83 -10.16 -2.64 8.15
CA THR A 83 -11.40 -2.88 8.88
C THR A 83 -12.08 -4.15 8.37
N GLY A 84 -12.89 -4.75 9.20
CA GLY A 84 -13.71 -5.93 8.89
C GLY A 84 -13.88 -6.81 10.13
N ARG A 85 -14.83 -7.74 10.08
CA ARG A 85 -15.16 -8.64 11.20
C ARG A 85 -13.99 -9.54 11.64
N SER A 86 -12.98 -9.68 10.78
CA SER A 86 -11.76 -10.47 11.08
C SER A 86 -10.58 -9.58 11.52
N CYS A 87 -10.80 -8.27 11.68
CA CYS A 87 -9.79 -7.31 12.10
C CYS A 87 -10.14 -6.70 13.46
N GLU A 88 -9.13 -6.27 14.20
CA GLU A 88 -9.36 -5.34 15.31
C GLU A 88 -9.89 -3.99 14.79
N ASP A 89 -10.63 -3.25 15.62
CA ASP A 89 -11.18 -1.95 15.23
C ASP A 89 -10.08 -0.94 14.90
N SER A 90 -10.18 -0.36 13.71
CA SER A 90 -9.14 0.51 13.15
C SER A 90 -8.92 1.80 13.93
N TRP A 91 -9.99 2.38 14.51
CA TRP A 91 -9.93 3.63 15.29
C TRP A 91 -9.33 3.40 16.67
N VAL A 92 -9.72 2.31 17.32
CA VAL A 92 -9.19 1.93 18.64
C VAL A 92 -7.70 1.61 18.51
N ILE A 93 -7.28 0.85 17.51
CA ILE A 93 -5.87 0.54 17.25
C ILE A 93 -5.07 1.79 16.91
N ALA A 94 -5.56 2.65 16.02
CA ALA A 94 -4.88 3.91 15.70
C ALA A 94 -4.68 4.78 16.95
N SER A 95 -5.73 4.92 17.78
CA SER A 95 -5.67 5.70 19.01
C SER A 95 -4.66 5.16 20.02
N ALA A 96 -4.51 3.83 20.08
CA ALA A 96 -3.53 3.18 20.95
C ALA A 96 -2.09 3.34 20.45
N LEU A 97 -1.86 3.44 19.13
CA LEU A 97 -0.52 3.48 18.53
C LEU A 97 0.00 4.90 18.27
N VAL A 98 -0.88 5.87 18.04
CA VAL A 98 -0.51 7.29 17.80
C VAL A 98 0.49 7.83 18.84
N PRO A 99 0.31 7.63 20.15
CA PRO A 99 1.25 8.13 21.15
C PRO A 99 2.58 7.36 21.23
N LEU A 100 2.71 6.27 20.50
CA LEU A 100 3.89 5.37 20.49
C LEU A 100 4.80 5.57 19.29
N THR A 101 4.46 6.53 18.41
CA THR A 101 5.18 6.86 17.17
C THR A 101 5.27 8.37 17.01
N GLU A 102 6.24 8.86 16.22
CA GLU A 102 6.52 10.30 16.09
C GLU A 102 6.07 10.88 14.74
N ARG A 103 6.38 10.20 13.64
CA ARG A 103 6.18 10.69 12.27
C ARG A 103 5.15 9.90 11.49
N LEU A 104 4.96 8.64 11.85
CA LEU A 104 4.13 7.68 11.12
C LEU A 104 2.69 8.20 10.97
N LYS A 105 2.20 8.23 9.74
CA LYS A 105 0.79 8.53 9.46
C LYS A 105 -0.05 7.27 9.55
N TYR A 106 -1.31 7.47 9.88
CA TYR A 106 -2.28 6.39 10.08
C TYR A 106 -3.40 6.50 9.07
N LEU A 107 -3.44 5.60 8.09
CA LEU A 107 -4.53 5.47 7.12
C LEU A 107 -5.61 4.57 7.73
N VAL A 108 -6.58 5.22 8.39
CA VAL A 108 -7.60 4.58 9.21
C VAL A 108 -8.85 4.34 8.40
N ALA A 109 -9.37 3.13 8.43
CA ALA A 109 -10.58 2.77 7.70
C ALA A 109 -11.84 3.36 8.35
N ILE A 110 -12.76 3.87 7.51
CA ILE A 110 -14.12 4.22 7.90
C ILE A 110 -15.12 3.47 7.02
N ARG A 111 -16.29 3.15 7.60
CA ARG A 111 -17.38 2.47 6.88
C ARG A 111 -18.65 3.32 6.89
N PRO A 112 -18.88 4.15 5.83
CA PRO A 112 -20.14 4.86 5.67
C PRO A 112 -21.34 3.90 5.70
N GLY A 113 -22.45 4.36 6.31
CA GLY A 113 -23.64 3.54 6.49
C GLY A 113 -23.69 2.70 7.78
N ILE A 114 -22.55 2.57 8.48
CA ILE A 114 -22.50 1.90 9.79
C ILE A 114 -22.37 2.91 10.93
N ILE A 115 -21.66 4.00 10.69
CA ILE A 115 -21.47 5.10 11.64
C ILE A 115 -22.09 6.39 11.09
N SER A 116 -22.61 7.26 11.97
CA SER A 116 -23.08 8.60 11.58
C SER A 116 -21.93 9.46 11.04
N PRO A 117 -22.13 10.21 9.94
CA PRO A 117 -21.11 11.08 9.37
C PRO A 117 -20.61 12.14 10.36
N THR A 118 -21.50 12.73 11.16
CA THR A 118 -21.14 13.75 12.16
C THR A 118 -20.31 13.15 13.33
N VAL A 119 -20.66 11.95 13.78
CA VAL A 119 -19.88 11.24 14.81
C VAL A 119 -18.49 10.91 14.29
N SER A 120 -18.41 10.33 13.08
CA SER A 120 -17.15 10.01 12.43
C SER A 120 -16.29 11.26 12.18
N ALA A 121 -16.88 12.38 11.77
CA ALA A 121 -16.16 13.65 11.61
C ALA A 121 -15.52 14.13 12.91
N ARG A 122 -16.27 14.05 14.05
CA ARG A 122 -15.71 14.41 15.36
C ARG A 122 -14.60 13.46 15.82
N MET A 123 -14.73 12.16 15.54
CA MET A 123 -13.66 11.19 15.80
C MET A 123 -12.41 11.52 14.99
N ALA A 124 -12.57 11.80 13.69
CA ALA A 124 -11.48 12.18 12.80
C ALA A 124 -10.80 13.48 13.25
N ALA A 125 -11.55 14.53 13.57
CA ALA A 125 -10.99 15.78 14.07
C ALA A 125 -10.23 15.59 15.39
N THR A 126 -10.70 14.70 16.27
CA THR A 126 -10.04 14.40 17.53
C THR A 126 -8.72 13.66 17.30
N LEU A 127 -8.74 12.58 16.53
CA LEU A 127 -7.54 11.79 16.26
C LEU A 127 -6.50 12.59 15.45
N ASP A 128 -6.96 13.44 14.54
CA ASP A 128 -6.08 14.35 13.80
C ASP A 128 -5.32 15.31 14.72
N ARG A 129 -6.01 15.91 15.72
CA ARG A 129 -5.35 16.77 16.72
C ARG A 129 -4.42 15.99 17.63
N LEU A 130 -4.85 14.84 18.14
CA LEU A 130 -4.03 14.01 19.04
C LEU A 130 -2.78 13.47 18.35
N SER A 131 -2.86 13.21 17.05
CA SER A 131 -1.73 12.74 16.26
C SER A 131 -0.84 13.85 15.70
N GLY A 132 -1.20 15.14 15.90
CA GLY A 132 -0.45 16.25 15.29
C GLY A 132 -0.57 16.29 13.75
N GLY A 133 -1.75 15.93 13.20
CA GLY A 133 -1.99 15.98 11.73
C GLY A 133 -1.51 14.72 11.00
N ARG A 134 -1.43 13.58 11.68
CA ARG A 134 -0.96 12.31 11.08
C ARG A 134 -2.09 11.36 10.66
N LEU A 135 -3.35 11.80 10.72
CA LEU A 135 -4.51 11.01 10.31
C LEU A 135 -4.72 11.09 8.79
N LEU A 136 -4.95 9.94 8.18
CA LEU A 136 -5.47 9.78 6.82
C LEU A 136 -6.69 8.86 6.88
N ILE A 137 -7.65 9.03 5.98
CA ILE A 137 -8.90 8.28 5.99
C ILE A 137 -8.98 7.34 4.81
N ASN A 138 -9.21 6.05 5.07
CA ASN A 138 -9.53 5.06 4.04
C ASN A 138 -11.03 4.75 4.06
N VAL A 139 -11.75 5.21 3.06
CA VAL A 139 -13.19 4.98 2.93
C VAL A 139 -13.44 3.57 2.39
N VAL A 140 -14.28 2.79 3.07
CA VAL A 140 -14.59 1.39 2.73
C VAL A 140 -16.09 1.20 2.66
N THR A 141 -16.61 0.89 1.47
CA THR A 141 -18.06 0.64 1.27
C THR A 141 -18.50 -0.76 1.74
N GLY A 142 -17.54 -1.69 1.92
CA GLY A 142 -17.80 -3.10 2.21
C GLY A 142 -18.19 -3.89 0.97
N GLY A 143 -17.67 -5.10 0.83
CA GLY A 143 -17.92 -5.99 -0.31
C GLY A 143 -18.41 -7.39 0.09
N ASP A 144 -18.44 -7.70 1.40
CA ASP A 144 -19.00 -8.95 1.92
C ASP A 144 -20.44 -8.71 2.41
N PRO A 145 -21.46 -9.26 1.70
CA PRO A 145 -22.86 -9.06 2.09
C PRO A 145 -23.19 -9.65 3.47
N ASP A 146 -22.53 -10.73 3.88
CA ASP A 146 -22.76 -11.36 5.18
C ASP A 146 -22.19 -10.49 6.32
N GLU A 147 -21.03 -9.89 6.09
CA GLU A 147 -20.45 -8.92 7.03
C GLU A 147 -21.31 -7.68 7.15
N ASN A 148 -21.74 -7.10 6.01
CA ASN A 148 -22.58 -5.91 6.01
C ASN A 148 -23.88 -6.12 6.80
N ARG A 149 -24.56 -7.28 6.62
CA ARG A 149 -25.77 -7.61 7.39
C ARG A 149 -25.48 -7.83 8.87
N GLY A 150 -24.33 -8.45 9.18
CA GLY A 150 -23.86 -8.63 10.56
C GLY A 150 -23.61 -7.30 11.28
N ASP A 151 -23.17 -6.28 10.54
CA ASP A 151 -22.92 -4.93 11.03
C ASP A 151 -24.18 -4.03 10.98
N GLY A 152 -25.36 -4.59 10.59
CA GLY A 152 -26.64 -3.89 10.55
C GLY A 152 -26.92 -3.12 9.27
N SER A 153 -26.09 -3.29 8.22
CA SER A 153 -26.33 -2.70 6.91
C SER A 153 -26.98 -3.71 5.96
N PHE A 154 -28.20 -3.42 5.51
CA PHE A 154 -28.96 -4.22 4.56
C PHE A 154 -29.03 -3.56 3.16
N LEU A 155 -28.17 -2.58 2.93
CA LEU A 155 -28.10 -1.84 1.67
C LEU A 155 -27.50 -2.72 0.56
N ASP A 156 -28.05 -2.60 -0.64
CA ASP A 156 -27.45 -3.22 -1.82
C ASP A 156 -26.15 -2.51 -2.26
N HIS A 157 -25.52 -3.03 -3.30
CA HIS A 157 -24.25 -2.47 -3.81
C HIS A 157 -24.38 -0.99 -4.18
N SER A 158 -25.41 -0.60 -4.95
CA SER A 158 -25.63 0.77 -5.38
C SER A 158 -25.94 1.70 -4.21
N GLU A 159 -26.83 1.27 -3.33
CA GLU A 159 -27.22 2.03 -2.15
C GLU A 159 -26.04 2.34 -1.23
N ARG A 160 -25.11 1.41 -1.07
CA ARG A 160 -23.89 1.66 -0.27
C ARG A 160 -23.02 2.78 -0.86
N TYR A 161 -22.97 2.92 -2.19
CA TYR A 161 -22.25 4.04 -2.82
C TYR A 161 -23.03 5.35 -2.67
N GLU A 162 -24.35 5.34 -2.81
CA GLU A 162 -25.19 6.52 -2.56
C GLU A 162 -25.05 7.01 -1.11
N VAL A 163 -25.11 6.10 -0.13
CA VAL A 163 -24.88 6.44 1.30
C VAL A 163 -23.47 6.98 1.51
N THR A 164 -22.46 6.41 0.84
CA THR A 164 -21.08 6.88 0.96
C THR A 164 -20.92 8.28 0.41
N ASP A 165 -21.57 8.60 -0.70
CA ASP A 165 -21.56 9.95 -1.28
C ASP A 165 -22.20 10.97 -0.32
N GLU A 166 -23.40 10.71 0.17
CA GLU A 166 -24.09 11.58 1.15
C GLU A 166 -23.28 11.73 2.44
N PHE A 167 -22.68 10.62 2.91
CA PHE A 167 -21.83 10.62 4.09
C PHE A 167 -20.63 11.56 3.91
N LEU A 168 -19.92 11.47 2.80
CA LEU A 168 -18.72 12.27 2.54
C LEU A 168 -19.07 13.76 2.33
N GLN A 169 -20.22 14.07 1.73
CA GLN A 169 -20.70 15.45 1.62
C GLN A 169 -20.89 16.07 3.02
N ILE A 170 -21.57 15.38 3.94
CA ILE A 170 -21.79 15.85 5.30
C ILE A 170 -20.45 15.93 6.05
N TRP A 171 -19.66 14.87 5.99
CA TRP A 171 -18.40 14.71 6.73
C TRP A 171 -17.39 15.81 6.40
N ARG A 172 -17.20 16.10 5.12
CA ARG A 172 -16.27 17.14 4.65
C ARG A 172 -16.70 18.53 5.11
N ARG A 173 -17.97 18.88 4.94
CA ARG A 173 -18.51 20.18 5.32
C ARG A 173 -18.42 20.41 6.85
N VAL A 174 -18.74 19.40 7.66
CA VAL A 174 -18.61 19.47 9.12
C VAL A 174 -17.15 19.71 9.53
N LEU A 175 -16.16 19.06 8.89
CA LEU A 175 -14.74 19.25 9.19
C LEU A 175 -14.17 20.57 8.69
N GLN A 176 -14.79 21.17 7.67
CA GLN A 176 -14.48 22.54 7.21
C GLN A 176 -15.02 23.62 8.14
N GLY A 177 -15.79 23.24 9.15
CA GLY A 177 -16.34 24.14 10.16
C GLY A 177 -17.75 24.64 9.90
N GLU A 178 -18.44 24.06 8.93
CA GLU A 178 -19.83 24.40 8.64
C GLU A 178 -20.79 23.85 9.72
N ALA A 179 -21.91 24.56 9.92
CA ALA A 179 -23.10 24.02 10.54
C ALA A 179 -23.98 23.42 9.42
N VAL A 180 -24.03 22.10 9.34
CA VAL A 180 -24.59 21.40 8.19
C VAL A 180 -26.03 20.98 8.46
N ASP A 181 -26.94 21.48 7.62
CA ASP A 181 -28.24 20.89 7.39
C ASP A 181 -28.19 20.11 6.08
N PHE A 182 -28.59 18.84 6.10
CA PHE A 182 -28.60 17.96 4.95
C PHE A 182 -29.77 17.00 5.01
N GLU A 183 -30.48 16.86 3.90
CA GLU A 183 -31.57 15.91 3.71
C GLU A 183 -31.37 15.22 2.37
N GLY A 184 -30.80 14.00 2.41
CA GLY A 184 -30.57 13.15 1.26
C GLY A 184 -31.59 12.02 1.18
N LYS A 185 -31.35 11.07 0.30
CA LYS A 185 -32.16 9.85 0.15
C LYS A 185 -31.97 8.91 1.36
N HIS A 186 -30.76 8.83 1.90
CA HIS A 186 -30.38 7.87 2.93
C HIS A 186 -30.01 8.53 4.26
N LEU A 187 -29.43 9.73 4.22
CA LEU A 187 -28.92 10.41 5.42
C LEU A 187 -29.61 11.75 5.63
N ARG A 188 -29.90 12.04 6.90
CA ARG A 188 -30.44 13.32 7.30
C ARG A 188 -29.72 13.80 8.55
N VAL A 189 -29.22 15.04 8.54
CA VAL A 189 -28.67 15.73 9.70
C VAL A 189 -29.19 17.15 9.79
N GLN A 190 -29.29 17.66 11.00
CA GLN A 190 -29.72 19.04 11.27
C GLN A 190 -28.72 19.69 12.23
N ASN A 191 -28.21 20.86 11.84
CA ASN A 191 -27.24 21.63 12.62
C ASN A 191 -25.99 20.80 13.04
N ALA A 192 -25.52 19.90 12.15
CA ALA A 192 -24.38 19.04 12.40
C ALA A 192 -23.08 19.86 12.47
N LYS A 193 -22.29 19.70 13.54
CA LYS A 193 -21.07 20.50 13.80
C LYS A 193 -19.95 19.68 14.40
N ALA A 194 -18.72 20.11 14.13
CA ALA A 194 -17.53 19.77 14.90
C ALA A 194 -16.98 21.06 15.54
N LEU A 195 -17.15 21.21 16.85
CA LEU A 195 -16.70 22.41 17.58
C LEU A 195 -15.17 22.48 17.68
N TYR A 196 -14.50 21.35 17.55
CA TYR A 196 -13.05 21.24 17.58
C TYR A 196 -12.58 20.76 16.21
N PRO A 197 -12.13 21.67 15.31
CA PRO A 197 -11.74 21.31 13.95
C PRO A 197 -10.45 20.50 13.93
N PRO A 198 -10.17 19.77 12.83
CA PRO A 198 -8.90 19.10 12.64
C PRO A 198 -7.76 20.11 12.42
N ILE A 199 -6.51 19.64 12.61
CA ILE A 199 -5.30 20.40 12.27
C ILE A 199 -5.15 20.49 10.75
N GLN A 200 -5.33 19.36 10.07
CA GLN A 200 -5.21 19.29 8.60
C GLN A 200 -6.35 20.07 7.92
N LYS A 201 -6.02 20.80 6.87
CA LYS A 201 -6.98 21.62 6.11
C LYS A 201 -7.02 21.17 4.66
N PRO A 202 -8.20 21.12 4.05
CA PRO A 202 -9.53 21.44 4.62
C PRO A 202 -10.05 20.36 5.58
N TYR A 203 -9.52 19.14 5.52
CA TYR A 203 -9.81 17.96 6.35
C TYR A 203 -8.68 16.92 6.16
N PRO A 204 -8.59 15.86 7.00
CA PRO A 204 -7.66 14.75 6.75
C PRO A 204 -7.90 14.10 5.38
N PRO A 205 -6.85 13.86 4.57
CA PRO A 205 -7.00 13.35 3.21
C PRO A 205 -7.80 12.04 3.11
N LEU A 206 -8.68 11.96 2.11
CA LEU A 206 -9.57 10.85 1.83
C LEU A 206 -8.97 9.93 0.77
N TYR A 207 -8.76 8.67 1.14
CA TYR A 207 -8.37 7.57 0.26
C TYR A 207 -9.57 6.66 0.04
N PHE A 208 -9.70 6.12 -1.14
CA PHE A 208 -10.80 5.19 -1.46
C PHE A 208 -10.41 4.28 -2.61
N GLY A 209 -10.78 3.00 -2.54
CA GLY A 209 -10.55 2.00 -3.57
C GLY A 209 -11.82 1.27 -3.98
N GLY A 210 -11.89 0.95 -5.26
CA GLY A 210 -12.96 0.16 -5.85
C GLY A 210 -12.78 0.08 -7.36
N SER A 211 -13.40 -0.93 -8.01
CA SER A 211 -13.20 -1.20 -9.45
C SER A 211 -14.51 -1.21 -10.25
N SER A 212 -15.66 -0.90 -9.62
CA SER A 212 -16.93 -0.74 -10.31
C SER A 212 -17.10 0.68 -10.86
N ASP A 213 -18.02 0.89 -11.80
CA ASP A 213 -18.34 2.21 -12.31
C ASP A 213 -18.76 3.17 -11.19
N ALA A 214 -19.62 2.71 -10.26
CA ALA A 214 -20.01 3.49 -9.09
C ALA A 214 -18.81 3.88 -8.20
N ALA A 215 -17.81 3.00 -8.08
CA ALA A 215 -16.60 3.31 -7.34
C ALA A 215 -15.76 4.38 -8.04
N HIS A 216 -15.60 4.30 -9.34
CA HIS A 216 -14.87 5.29 -10.13
C HIS A 216 -15.56 6.66 -10.11
N ASP A 217 -16.91 6.70 -10.18
CA ASP A 217 -17.68 7.95 -10.06
C ASP A 217 -17.52 8.59 -8.67
N LEU A 218 -17.66 7.79 -7.60
CA LEU A 218 -17.45 8.25 -6.23
C LEU A 218 -16.01 8.77 -6.01
N ALA A 219 -15.00 8.03 -6.52
CA ALA A 219 -13.60 8.45 -6.43
C ALA A 219 -13.39 9.79 -7.14
N ALA A 220 -13.88 9.93 -8.35
CA ALA A 220 -13.76 11.16 -9.14
C ALA A 220 -14.44 12.37 -8.47
N ASP A 221 -15.47 12.13 -7.66
CA ASP A 221 -16.28 13.19 -7.05
C ASP A 221 -15.84 13.57 -5.63
N GLN A 222 -15.49 12.60 -4.79
CA GLN A 222 -15.43 12.79 -3.35
C GLN A 222 -14.03 12.66 -2.75
N VAL A 223 -13.08 11.93 -3.37
CA VAL A 223 -11.84 11.58 -2.67
C VAL A 223 -10.61 12.33 -3.19
N ASP A 224 -9.54 12.30 -2.41
CA ASP A 224 -8.26 12.94 -2.74
C ASP A 224 -7.31 11.94 -3.40
N VAL A 225 -7.37 10.65 -3.01
CA VAL A 225 -6.53 9.58 -3.54
C VAL A 225 -7.37 8.35 -3.88
N TYR A 226 -7.37 7.96 -5.16
CA TYR A 226 -7.94 6.69 -5.58
C TYR A 226 -6.93 5.55 -5.43
N LEU A 227 -7.34 4.48 -4.76
CA LEU A 227 -6.54 3.28 -4.54
C LEU A 227 -6.97 2.16 -5.49
N THR A 228 -6.01 1.52 -6.15
CA THR A 228 -6.24 0.26 -6.87
C THR A 228 -5.48 -0.90 -6.21
N TRP A 229 -5.87 -2.13 -6.52
CA TRP A 229 -5.06 -3.29 -6.18
C TRP A 229 -4.07 -3.60 -7.30
N GLY A 230 -3.00 -4.33 -6.97
CA GLY A 230 -1.92 -4.68 -7.88
C GLY A 230 -2.35 -5.68 -8.94
N GLU A 231 -2.96 -5.19 -10.00
CA GLU A 231 -3.16 -5.90 -11.25
C GLU A 231 -1.95 -5.67 -12.18
N PRO A 232 -1.81 -6.41 -13.31
CA PRO A 232 -0.80 -6.10 -14.30
C PRO A 232 -0.85 -4.62 -14.72
N PRO A 233 0.32 -3.98 -14.99
CA PRO A 233 0.40 -2.53 -15.25
C PRO A 233 -0.57 -2.00 -16.29
N ALA A 234 -0.82 -2.74 -17.36
CA ALA A 234 -1.79 -2.34 -18.39
C ALA A 234 -3.24 -2.23 -17.86
N ALA A 235 -3.66 -3.15 -16.98
CA ALA A 235 -4.97 -3.11 -16.36
C ALA A 235 -5.10 -1.96 -15.35
N VAL A 236 -4.02 -1.69 -14.60
CA VAL A 236 -3.95 -0.52 -13.70
C VAL A 236 -4.05 0.76 -14.51
N ALA A 237 -3.28 0.91 -15.61
CA ALA A 237 -3.32 2.09 -16.48
C ALA A 237 -4.73 2.43 -16.97
N GLN A 238 -5.51 1.42 -17.36
CA GLN A 238 -6.90 1.59 -17.81
C GLN A 238 -7.79 2.18 -16.70
N LYS A 239 -7.70 1.65 -15.47
CA LYS A 239 -8.45 2.17 -14.33
C LYS A 239 -8.09 3.61 -14.01
N LEU A 240 -6.78 3.92 -13.97
CA LEU A 240 -6.32 5.28 -13.68
C LEU A 240 -6.79 6.26 -14.75
N ALA A 241 -6.77 5.87 -16.03
CA ALA A 241 -7.26 6.69 -17.13
C ALA A 241 -8.76 7.00 -16.98
N ASP A 242 -9.58 6.01 -16.66
CA ASP A 242 -11.02 6.19 -16.47
C ASP A 242 -11.33 7.12 -15.29
N VAL A 243 -10.70 6.89 -14.11
CA VAL A 243 -10.91 7.77 -12.95
C VAL A 243 -10.42 9.20 -13.23
N ARG A 244 -9.27 9.33 -13.91
CA ARG A 244 -8.71 10.65 -14.29
C ARG A 244 -9.66 11.41 -15.21
N GLU A 245 -10.23 10.74 -16.20
CA GLU A 245 -11.18 11.33 -17.14
C GLU A 245 -12.47 11.77 -16.43
N ARG A 246 -13.04 10.91 -15.58
CA ARG A 246 -14.25 11.24 -14.77
C ARG A 246 -13.99 12.44 -13.86
N ALA A 247 -12.84 12.48 -13.18
CA ALA A 247 -12.46 13.61 -12.32
C ALA A 247 -12.28 14.92 -13.12
N ALA A 248 -11.60 14.84 -14.27
CA ALA A 248 -11.40 16.01 -15.14
C ALA A 248 -12.73 16.61 -15.63
N ARG A 249 -13.74 15.78 -15.97
CA ARG A 249 -15.08 16.25 -16.31
C ARG A 249 -15.76 17.02 -15.18
N LYS A 250 -15.37 16.77 -13.94
CA LYS A 250 -15.86 17.45 -12.72
C LYS A 250 -14.95 18.61 -12.27
N GLY A 251 -13.93 18.96 -13.09
CA GLY A 251 -12.96 19.99 -12.75
C GLY A 251 -12.06 19.64 -11.58
N ARG A 252 -11.87 18.33 -11.28
CA ARG A 252 -11.06 17.83 -10.17
C ARG A 252 -9.82 17.09 -10.66
N THR A 253 -8.81 17.06 -9.80
CA THR A 253 -7.64 16.19 -9.91
C THR A 253 -7.65 15.22 -8.75
N VAL A 254 -7.45 13.94 -9.03
CA VAL A 254 -7.37 12.85 -8.04
C VAL A 254 -5.97 12.24 -8.14
N LYS A 255 -5.33 12.04 -7.00
CA LYS A 255 -4.06 11.31 -6.90
C LYS A 255 -4.32 9.81 -6.90
N PHE A 256 -3.26 9.02 -7.14
CA PHE A 256 -3.39 7.58 -7.28
C PHE A 256 -2.50 6.81 -6.32
N GLY A 257 -3.00 5.69 -5.84
CA GLY A 257 -2.24 4.75 -5.03
C GLY A 257 -2.54 3.30 -5.40
N ILE A 258 -1.65 2.41 -4.97
CA ILE A 258 -1.73 0.97 -5.24
C ILE A 258 -1.45 0.15 -3.98
N ARG A 259 -2.18 -0.95 -3.82
CA ARG A 259 -1.99 -1.93 -2.74
C ARG A 259 -1.42 -3.23 -3.31
N LEU A 260 -0.23 -3.62 -2.81
CA LEU A 260 0.51 -4.81 -3.20
C LEU A 260 1.13 -5.50 -1.98
N HIS A 261 1.43 -6.78 -2.08
CA HIS A 261 2.41 -7.42 -1.21
C HIS A 261 3.80 -7.35 -1.84
N VAL A 262 4.83 -7.62 -1.04
CA VAL A 262 6.22 -7.69 -1.51
C VAL A 262 6.91 -8.89 -0.88
N ILE A 263 7.78 -9.51 -1.67
CA ILE A 263 8.70 -10.59 -1.24
C ILE A 263 10.05 -10.28 -1.86
N VAL A 264 10.94 -9.66 -1.09
CA VAL A 264 12.25 -9.22 -1.57
C VAL A 264 13.34 -10.00 -0.85
N ARG A 265 14.33 -10.50 -1.61
CA ARG A 265 15.53 -11.13 -1.09
C ARG A 265 16.74 -10.62 -1.87
N GLU A 266 17.93 -10.91 -1.42
CA GLU A 266 19.18 -10.49 -2.07
C GLU A 266 19.26 -11.02 -3.51
N THR A 267 18.70 -12.18 -3.78
CA THR A 267 18.65 -12.77 -5.13
C THR A 267 17.21 -13.08 -5.56
N SER A 268 16.99 -13.08 -6.87
CA SER A 268 15.68 -13.44 -7.45
C SER A 268 15.28 -14.88 -7.08
N GLU A 269 16.24 -15.81 -7.10
CA GLU A 269 15.99 -17.22 -6.74
C GLU A 269 15.49 -17.36 -5.30
N GLU A 270 16.12 -16.68 -4.34
CA GLU A 270 15.69 -16.69 -2.94
C GLU A 270 14.31 -16.07 -2.75
N ALA A 271 14.00 -15.00 -3.47
CA ALA A 271 12.69 -14.37 -3.44
C ALA A 271 11.57 -15.30 -3.93
N TRP A 272 11.79 -15.96 -5.06
CA TRP A 272 10.82 -16.94 -5.60
C TRP A 272 10.70 -18.19 -4.74
N LYS A 273 11.79 -18.63 -4.12
CA LYS A 273 11.75 -19.69 -3.11
C LYS A 273 10.92 -19.27 -1.90
N ALA A 274 11.09 -18.03 -1.41
CA ALA A 274 10.29 -17.50 -0.30
C ALA A 274 8.81 -17.42 -0.66
N ALA A 275 8.46 -17.00 -1.89
CA ALA A 275 7.08 -17.01 -2.39
C ALA A 275 6.48 -18.42 -2.41
N SER A 276 7.22 -19.41 -2.87
CA SER A 276 6.80 -20.80 -2.88
C SER A 276 6.61 -21.35 -1.45
N THR A 277 7.55 -21.03 -0.55
CA THR A 277 7.48 -21.45 0.86
C THR A 277 6.25 -20.83 1.57
N LEU A 278 5.89 -19.60 1.25
CA LEU A 278 4.75 -18.91 1.87
C LEU A 278 3.43 -19.67 1.69
N ILE A 279 3.25 -20.42 0.60
CA ILE A 279 2.04 -21.16 0.27
C ILE A 279 2.21 -22.70 0.35
N GLU A 280 3.37 -23.22 0.77
CA GLU A 280 3.68 -24.66 0.72
C GLU A 280 2.76 -25.53 1.59
N HIS A 281 2.19 -24.95 2.66
CA HIS A 281 1.33 -25.66 3.59
C HIS A 281 -0.18 -25.43 3.36
N ILE A 282 -0.55 -24.72 2.31
CA ILE A 282 -1.97 -24.54 1.98
C ILE A 282 -2.49 -25.85 1.35
N SER A 283 -3.62 -26.39 1.82
CA SER A 283 -4.28 -27.49 1.15
C SER A 283 -5.21 -27.01 0.03
N ASP A 284 -5.54 -27.88 -0.93
CA ASP A 284 -6.47 -27.55 -2.00
C ASP A 284 -7.88 -27.31 -1.46
N GLU A 285 -8.27 -27.99 -0.37
CA GLU A 285 -9.54 -27.76 0.32
C GLU A 285 -9.58 -26.34 0.92
N THR A 286 -8.46 -25.86 1.48
CA THR A 286 -8.36 -24.49 2.00
C THR A 286 -8.51 -23.47 0.88
N ILE A 287 -7.89 -23.69 -0.28
CA ILE A 287 -8.05 -22.81 -1.45
C ILE A 287 -9.52 -22.83 -1.90
N ALA A 288 -10.11 -24.00 -2.10
CA ALA A 288 -11.50 -24.15 -2.53
C ALA A 288 -12.49 -23.44 -1.57
N ALA A 289 -12.28 -23.58 -0.26
CA ALA A 289 -13.09 -22.91 0.76
C ALA A 289 -12.94 -21.39 0.71
N ALA A 290 -11.72 -20.88 0.55
CA ALA A 290 -11.45 -19.45 0.40
C ALA A 290 -12.09 -18.88 -0.86
N GLN A 291 -11.89 -19.52 -2.02
CA GLN A 291 -12.48 -19.08 -3.29
C GLN A 291 -14.01 -19.12 -3.25
N LYS A 292 -14.62 -20.15 -2.64
CA LYS A 292 -16.06 -20.20 -2.39
C LYS A 292 -16.54 -19.04 -1.51
N SER A 293 -15.75 -18.62 -0.53
CA SER A 293 -16.08 -17.44 0.29
C SER A 293 -16.02 -16.17 -0.54
N PHE A 294 -14.95 -15.99 -1.34
CA PHE A 294 -14.75 -14.78 -2.15
C PHE A 294 -15.75 -14.62 -3.28
N SER A 295 -16.27 -15.74 -3.83
CA SER A 295 -17.29 -15.70 -4.88
C SER A 295 -18.64 -15.11 -4.43
N ARG A 296 -18.87 -15.01 -3.10
CA ARG A 296 -20.07 -14.37 -2.53
C ARG A 296 -19.97 -12.86 -2.43
N PHE A 297 -18.77 -12.30 -2.58
CA PHE A 297 -18.56 -10.87 -2.48
C PHE A 297 -19.16 -10.15 -3.71
N ASP A 298 -19.87 -9.08 -3.48
CA ASP A 298 -20.37 -8.19 -4.52
C ASP A 298 -19.33 -7.13 -4.95
N SER A 299 -18.06 -7.51 -4.92
CA SER A 299 -16.90 -6.66 -5.21
C SER A 299 -16.31 -6.99 -6.58
N GLU A 300 -16.34 -6.03 -7.49
CA GLU A 300 -15.66 -6.13 -8.79
C GLU A 300 -14.15 -6.34 -8.61
N GLY A 301 -13.54 -5.61 -7.66
CA GLY A 301 -12.13 -5.79 -7.35
C GLY A 301 -11.80 -7.21 -6.92
N GLN A 302 -12.63 -7.84 -6.09
CA GLN A 302 -12.42 -9.23 -5.65
C GLN A 302 -12.55 -10.22 -6.82
N ARG A 303 -13.54 -10.02 -7.70
CA ARG A 303 -13.69 -10.85 -8.92
C ARG A 303 -12.46 -10.76 -9.82
N ARG A 304 -11.94 -9.54 -10.02
CA ARG A 304 -10.74 -9.31 -10.83
C ARG A 304 -9.50 -9.95 -10.22
N MET A 305 -9.32 -9.88 -8.90
CA MET A 305 -8.21 -10.55 -8.20
C MET A 305 -8.31 -12.08 -8.32
N ALA A 306 -9.48 -12.66 -8.11
CA ALA A 306 -9.70 -14.09 -8.24
C ALA A 306 -9.43 -14.60 -9.67
N ALA A 307 -9.78 -13.83 -10.68
CA ALA A 307 -9.53 -14.16 -12.08
C ALA A 307 -8.03 -14.22 -12.46
N LEU A 308 -7.14 -13.61 -11.67
CA LEU A 308 -5.69 -13.64 -11.94
C LEU A 308 -5.05 -15.03 -11.73
N HIS A 309 -5.63 -15.86 -10.89
CA HIS A 309 -5.10 -17.20 -10.56
C HIS A 309 -6.15 -18.32 -10.71
N ASP A 310 -7.43 -17.98 -10.83
CA ASP A 310 -8.56 -18.91 -10.99
C ASP A 310 -8.57 -20.05 -9.93
N GLY A 311 -8.09 -19.75 -8.71
CA GLY A 311 -7.95 -20.73 -7.63
C GLY A 311 -6.87 -21.80 -7.84
N ARG A 312 -6.00 -21.66 -8.84
CA ARG A 312 -4.98 -22.64 -9.25
C ARG A 312 -3.61 -22.24 -8.75
N ARG A 313 -2.74 -23.22 -8.49
CA ARG A 313 -1.35 -23.02 -8.05
C ARG A 313 -0.35 -22.90 -9.18
N ASP A 314 -0.73 -23.36 -10.37
CA ASP A 314 0.08 -23.26 -11.57
C ASP A 314 -0.04 -21.86 -12.16
N ASN A 315 1.05 -21.34 -12.69
CA ASN A 315 1.10 -20.05 -13.37
C ASN A 315 0.69 -18.85 -12.49
N LEU A 316 1.24 -18.78 -11.27
CA LEU A 316 0.98 -17.69 -10.33
C LEU A 316 1.77 -16.40 -10.65
N GLU A 317 2.84 -16.45 -11.45
CA GLU A 317 3.48 -15.26 -12.01
C GLU A 317 2.64 -14.78 -13.20
N ILE A 318 1.82 -13.76 -12.96
CA ILE A 318 0.82 -13.23 -13.91
C ILE A 318 1.34 -12.10 -14.80
N ALA A 319 2.46 -11.53 -14.41
CA ALA A 319 3.28 -10.58 -15.17
C ALA A 319 4.69 -10.61 -14.56
N THR A 320 5.66 -9.99 -15.22
CA THR A 320 7.05 -9.97 -14.73
C THR A 320 7.14 -9.54 -13.28
N ASN A 321 7.67 -10.41 -12.42
CA ASN A 321 7.81 -10.18 -10.97
C ASN A 321 6.48 -9.91 -10.22
N LEU A 322 5.32 -10.16 -10.83
CA LEU A 322 4.00 -10.00 -10.22
C LEU A 322 3.36 -11.37 -9.98
N TRP A 323 3.24 -11.77 -8.73
CA TRP A 323 2.80 -13.07 -8.28
C TRP A 323 1.41 -13.00 -7.60
N ALA A 324 0.49 -13.88 -7.99
CA ALA A 324 -0.90 -13.88 -7.50
C ALA A 324 -1.16 -14.88 -6.35
N GLY A 325 -0.13 -15.52 -5.79
CA GLY A 325 -0.30 -16.61 -4.83
C GLY A 325 -0.92 -16.22 -3.50
N VAL A 326 -0.82 -14.94 -3.08
CA VAL A 326 -1.48 -14.45 -1.87
C VAL A 326 -3.01 -14.53 -2.02
N GLY A 327 -3.53 -14.27 -3.22
CA GLY A 327 -4.96 -14.29 -3.54
C GLY A 327 -5.61 -15.68 -3.46
N LEU A 328 -4.83 -16.76 -3.41
CA LEU A 328 -5.36 -18.11 -3.25
C LEU A 328 -6.22 -18.28 -1.99
N VAL A 329 -5.83 -17.60 -0.90
CA VAL A 329 -6.49 -17.76 0.43
C VAL A 329 -6.77 -16.42 1.13
N ARG A 330 -6.33 -15.31 0.58
CA ARG A 330 -6.54 -13.97 1.16
C ARG A 330 -7.41 -13.11 0.24
N GLY A 331 -8.52 -12.61 0.78
CA GLY A 331 -9.36 -11.62 0.10
C GLY A 331 -8.71 -10.23 0.04
N GLY A 332 -9.15 -9.40 -0.88
CA GLY A 332 -8.60 -8.08 -1.13
C GLY A 332 -7.40 -8.12 -2.08
N ALA A 333 -6.39 -7.27 -1.87
CA ALA A 333 -5.17 -7.29 -2.68
C ALA A 333 -4.45 -8.64 -2.53
N GLY A 334 -4.39 -9.40 -3.61
CA GLY A 334 -3.90 -10.79 -3.63
C GLY A 334 -2.59 -10.99 -4.39
N THR A 335 -1.94 -9.91 -4.81
CA THR A 335 -0.72 -9.96 -5.61
C THR A 335 0.50 -9.43 -4.85
N ALA A 336 1.67 -9.96 -5.16
CA ALA A 336 2.95 -9.55 -4.60
C ALA A 336 3.97 -9.23 -5.70
N LEU A 337 4.80 -8.22 -5.48
CA LEU A 337 6.05 -8.05 -6.22
C LEU A 337 7.09 -9.01 -5.62
N VAL A 338 7.68 -9.85 -6.46
CA VAL A 338 8.65 -10.88 -6.05
C VAL A 338 9.93 -10.72 -6.86
N GLY A 339 11.08 -10.63 -6.20
CA GLY A 339 12.35 -10.52 -6.88
C GLY A 339 13.48 -10.01 -5.99
N ASN A 340 14.63 -9.77 -6.62
CA ASN A 340 15.72 -9.04 -5.98
C ASN A 340 15.38 -7.53 -5.86
N PRO A 341 16.21 -6.73 -5.17
CA PRO A 341 15.91 -5.31 -4.93
C PRO A 341 15.71 -4.51 -6.21
N GLU A 342 16.54 -4.73 -7.24
CA GLU A 342 16.50 -4.02 -8.52
C GLU A 342 15.25 -4.37 -9.32
N GLU A 343 14.86 -5.66 -9.34
CA GLU A 343 13.64 -6.13 -9.99
C GLU A 343 12.40 -5.50 -9.36
N VAL A 344 12.32 -5.51 -8.02
CA VAL A 344 11.20 -4.93 -7.29
C VAL A 344 11.14 -3.41 -7.47
N ALA A 345 12.28 -2.71 -7.37
CA ALA A 345 12.36 -1.27 -7.61
C ALA A 345 11.93 -0.91 -9.05
N ALA A 346 12.33 -1.71 -10.05
CA ALA A 346 11.92 -1.51 -11.43
C ALA A 346 10.39 -1.65 -11.60
N ARG A 347 9.75 -2.62 -10.92
CA ARG A 347 8.28 -2.76 -10.96
C ARG A 347 7.58 -1.63 -10.23
N ILE A 348 8.10 -1.16 -9.10
CA ILE A 348 7.58 0.04 -8.41
C ILE A 348 7.64 1.25 -9.33
N LYS A 349 8.78 1.43 -10.01
CA LYS A 349 8.93 2.53 -10.98
C LYS A 349 7.93 2.43 -12.14
N GLU A 350 7.67 1.24 -12.67
CA GLU A 350 6.68 1.03 -13.74
C GLU A 350 5.28 1.51 -13.31
N TYR A 351 4.83 1.20 -12.10
CA TYR A 351 3.57 1.72 -11.57
C TYR A 351 3.64 3.24 -11.29
N ALA A 352 4.77 3.74 -10.82
CA ALA A 352 4.97 5.17 -10.60
C ALA A 352 4.88 5.97 -11.92
N ASP A 353 5.43 5.44 -13.00
CA ASP A 353 5.36 6.04 -14.33
C ASP A 353 3.91 6.13 -14.88
N LEU A 354 2.98 5.31 -14.38
CA LEU A 354 1.53 5.45 -14.64
C LEU A 354 0.86 6.60 -13.87
N GLY A 355 1.57 7.16 -12.88
CA GLY A 355 1.08 8.23 -12.00
C GLY A 355 0.68 7.75 -10.60
N ILE A 356 1.09 6.57 -10.18
CA ILE A 356 0.92 6.11 -8.79
C ILE A 356 1.90 6.86 -7.89
N GLU A 357 1.38 7.59 -6.90
CA GLU A 357 2.16 8.33 -5.90
C GLU A 357 2.20 7.62 -4.54
N SER A 358 1.20 6.81 -4.22
CA SER A 358 1.08 6.13 -2.92
C SER A 358 1.16 4.62 -3.09
N PHE A 359 2.14 4.00 -2.46
CA PHE A 359 2.36 2.56 -2.47
C PHE A 359 2.10 1.98 -1.09
N ILE A 360 1.13 1.09 -0.96
CA ILE A 360 0.80 0.42 0.30
C ILE A 360 1.28 -1.01 0.20
N PHE A 361 2.37 -1.33 0.88
CA PHE A 361 2.98 -2.64 0.86
C PHE A 361 2.70 -3.45 2.13
N SER A 362 2.87 -4.74 2.02
CA SER A 362 2.93 -5.68 3.14
C SER A 362 3.70 -6.93 2.74
N GLY A 363 4.18 -7.67 3.72
CA GLY A 363 4.83 -8.97 3.54
C GLY A 363 4.51 -9.89 4.72
N TYR A 364 4.88 -11.13 4.62
CA TYR A 364 4.66 -12.13 5.65
C TYR A 364 5.99 -12.74 6.10
N PRO A 365 6.35 -12.67 7.42
CA PRO A 365 5.68 -11.91 8.49
C PRO A 365 5.90 -10.39 8.34
N HIS A 366 4.89 -9.61 8.76
CA HIS A 366 4.87 -8.16 8.49
C HIS A 366 6.03 -7.39 9.14
N LEU A 367 6.50 -7.78 10.30
CA LEU A 367 7.59 -7.07 10.97
C LEU A 367 8.92 -7.26 10.24
N GLU A 368 9.29 -8.51 9.95
CA GLU A 368 10.56 -8.84 9.30
C GLU A 368 10.60 -8.32 7.85
N GLU A 369 9.48 -8.45 7.15
CA GLU A 369 9.40 -7.95 5.76
C GLU A 369 9.41 -6.42 5.69
N ALA A 370 8.98 -5.69 6.74
CA ALA A 370 9.13 -4.25 6.81
C ALA A 370 10.62 -3.83 6.83
N TYR A 371 11.43 -4.52 7.63
CA TYR A 371 12.88 -4.28 7.66
C TYR A 371 13.52 -4.64 6.32
N ARG A 372 13.27 -5.84 5.79
CA ARG A 372 13.86 -6.28 4.52
C ARG A 372 13.54 -5.33 3.37
N PHE A 373 12.28 -4.92 3.25
CA PHE A 373 11.89 -4.00 2.19
C PHE A 373 12.59 -2.65 2.32
N ALA A 374 12.65 -2.09 3.53
CA ALA A 374 13.31 -0.81 3.76
C ALA A 374 14.83 -0.89 3.52
N GLU A 375 15.48 -1.94 4.00
CA GLU A 375 16.93 -2.13 3.85
C GLU A 375 17.33 -2.39 2.39
N LEU A 376 16.56 -3.20 1.68
CA LEU A 376 16.90 -3.66 0.34
C LEU A 376 16.38 -2.74 -0.78
N VAL A 377 15.20 -2.12 -0.60
CA VAL A 377 14.52 -1.41 -1.68
C VAL A 377 14.55 0.11 -1.51
N PHE A 378 14.46 0.67 -0.30
CA PHE A 378 14.50 2.13 -0.10
C PHE A 378 15.73 2.79 -0.72
N PRO A 379 16.95 2.20 -0.69
CA PRO A 379 18.11 2.79 -1.36
C PRO A 379 17.95 3.01 -2.85
N LEU A 380 17.05 2.26 -3.50
CA LEU A 380 16.79 2.29 -4.94
C LEU A 380 15.57 3.16 -5.31
N LEU A 381 14.84 3.67 -4.33
CA LEU A 381 13.68 4.53 -4.54
C LEU A 381 14.08 6.02 -4.59
N PRO A 382 13.22 6.90 -5.17
CA PRO A 382 13.44 8.34 -5.13
C PRO A 382 13.50 8.89 -3.70
N GLU A 383 14.08 10.10 -3.55
CA GLU A 383 14.04 10.83 -2.27
C GLU A 383 12.60 10.98 -1.73
N PRO A 384 12.38 10.91 -0.41
CA PRO A 384 13.42 10.87 0.64
C PRO A 384 13.96 9.47 0.98
N TYR A 385 13.50 8.41 0.35
CA TYR A 385 13.81 7.02 0.74
C TYR A 385 15.27 6.67 0.52
N ALA A 386 15.86 7.08 -0.59
CA ALA A 386 17.28 6.86 -0.87
C ALA A 386 18.20 7.40 0.25
N SER A 387 17.88 8.58 0.79
CA SER A 387 18.62 9.17 1.91
C SER A 387 18.33 8.52 3.27
N LEU A 388 17.16 7.87 3.44
CA LEU A 388 16.82 7.20 4.69
C LEU A 388 17.67 5.96 4.93
N ALA A 389 18.00 5.23 3.88
CA ALA A 389 18.82 4.02 3.92
C ALA A 389 20.24 4.26 4.45
N GLY A 390 20.75 5.49 4.35
CA GLY A 390 22.08 5.85 4.84
C GLY A 390 22.13 6.33 6.29
N ARG A 391 21.00 6.49 6.98
CA ARG A 391 20.97 7.10 8.33
C ARG A 391 21.53 6.25 9.46
N GLY A 392 21.79 4.96 9.22
CA GLY A 392 22.36 4.06 10.24
C GLY A 392 23.85 3.78 10.12
N ILE A 393 24.50 4.16 9.00
CA ILE A 393 25.89 3.80 8.72
C ILE A 393 26.79 5.05 8.78
N THR A 394 26.91 5.65 9.93
CA THR A 394 27.90 6.70 10.19
C THR A 394 29.11 6.14 10.95
N ASN A 395 29.45 4.90 10.75
CA ASN A 395 30.55 4.28 11.46
C ASN A 395 31.84 4.46 10.65
N LEU A 396 32.75 5.28 11.13
CA LEU A 396 34.10 5.43 10.57
C LEU A 396 34.91 4.12 10.60
N THR A 397 34.45 3.16 11.39
CA THR A 397 35.15 1.86 11.59
C THR A 397 34.48 0.76 10.74
N GLY A 398 33.45 1.11 9.94
CA GLY A 398 32.72 0.16 9.13
C GLY A 398 31.74 -0.70 9.95
N PRO A 399 31.00 -1.59 9.29
CA PRO A 399 29.94 -2.41 9.91
C PRO A 399 30.46 -3.41 10.96
N PHE A 400 31.78 -3.60 11.06
CA PHE A 400 32.41 -4.53 12.00
C PHE A 400 33.05 -3.83 13.20
N GLY A 401 32.72 -2.56 13.47
CA GLY A 401 33.31 -1.79 14.56
C GLY A 401 33.15 -2.43 15.93
N GLU A 402 32.07 -3.16 16.16
CA GLU A 402 31.86 -3.95 17.38
C GLU A 402 32.69 -5.25 17.45
N MET A 403 33.14 -5.77 16.29
CA MET A 403 33.97 -6.98 16.20
C MET A 403 35.45 -6.65 16.08
N ILE A 404 35.81 -5.43 15.75
CA ILE A 404 37.17 -4.93 15.64
C ILE A 404 37.44 -3.99 16.82
N ALA A 405 38.34 -4.34 17.72
CA ALA A 405 38.75 -3.47 18.83
C ALA A 405 39.13 -2.09 18.27
N ASN A 406 38.44 -1.06 18.69
CA ASN A 406 38.51 0.26 18.10
C ASN A 406 38.43 1.33 19.21
N ASP A 407 39.50 2.12 19.34
CA ASP A 407 39.63 3.14 20.36
C ASP A 407 38.93 4.49 19.99
N LEU A 408 38.34 4.57 18.80
CA LEU A 408 37.70 5.80 18.34
C LEU A 408 36.17 5.69 18.45
N PRO A 409 35.50 6.61 19.14
CA PRO A 409 34.06 6.64 19.15
C PRO A 409 33.52 6.97 17.74
N PRO A 410 32.32 6.44 17.35
CA PRO A 410 31.66 6.82 16.11
C PRO A 410 31.46 8.34 16.06
N GLN A 411 31.86 8.98 14.97
CA GLN A 411 31.58 10.40 14.77
C GLN A 411 30.26 10.55 14.04
N ALA A 412 29.34 11.30 14.65
CA ALA A 412 28.14 11.75 13.96
C ALA A 412 28.55 12.70 12.80
N LYS A 413 28.00 12.47 11.63
CA LYS A 413 28.11 13.41 10.49
C LYS A 413 27.12 14.53 10.65
#